data_c8d924be5e1bae43a069b46e8deb7730
#
_entry.id   c8d924be5e1bae43a069b46e8deb7730
#
_cell.length_a   1.000
_cell.length_b   1.000
_cell.length_c   1.000
_cell.angle_alpha   90.00
_cell.angle_beta   90.00
_cell.angle_gamma   90.00
#
_symmetry.space_group_name_H-M   'P 1'
#
loop_
_entity.id
_entity.type
_entity.pdbx_description
1 polymer ?
#
loop_
_entity_poly.entity_id
_entity_poly.type
_entity_poly.pdbx_seq_one_letter_code
_entity_poly.pdbx_strand_id
1 'polypeptide(L)'
;MENSKVFYTDLRTTPGNDMLTKLERLIRRAGIADIDFDGKFTAIKIHFGEPGNLAYIRPNYAARVVDVIRSLGGKPFLTDANTLYTGKR
;
A
#
# COMPACT_ATOMS: atom_id res chain seq x y z
N MET A 1 19.49 18.64 -11.75
CA MET A 1 18.27 17.97 -11.28
C MET A 1 18.56 16.51 -11.01
N GLU A 2 18.17 16.04 -9.85
CA GLU A 2 18.36 14.65 -9.51
C GLU A 2 17.32 13.78 -10.20
N ASN A 3 17.73 12.61 -10.63
CA ASN A 3 16.79 11.62 -11.14
C ASN A 3 15.99 11.00 -9.98
N SER A 4 14.74 10.74 -10.23
CA SER A 4 13.90 10.04 -9.26
C SER A 4 14.38 8.59 -9.11
N LYS A 5 14.34 8.10 -7.88
CA LYS A 5 14.69 6.71 -7.60
C LYS A 5 13.44 5.85 -7.63
N VAL A 6 13.58 4.66 -8.21
CA VAL A 6 12.52 3.67 -8.21
C VAL A 6 13.02 2.46 -7.44
N PHE A 7 12.20 2.02 -6.47
CA PHE A 7 12.53 0.86 -5.65
C PHE A 7 11.72 -0.33 -6.14
N TYR A 8 12.38 -1.46 -6.26
CA TYR A 8 11.83 -2.65 -6.91
C TYR A 8 12.16 -3.91 -6.13
N THR A 9 11.22 -4.84 -6.11
CA THR A 9 11.45 -6.18 -5.64
C THR A 9 10.72 -7.17 -6.56
N ASP A 10 11.12 -8.43 -6.53
CA ASP A 10 10.50 -9.46 -7.35
C ASP A 10 9.51 -10.31 -6.54
N LEU A 11 8.94 -11.33 -7.17
CA LEU A 11 7.95 -12.20 -6.54
C LEU A 11 8.57 -13.42 -5.86
N ARG A 12 9.89 -13.52 -5.80
CA ARG A 12 10.56 -14.65 -5.15
C ARG A 12 10.41 -14.56 -3.65
N THR A 13 10.15 -15.67 -3.01
CA THR A 13 10.05 -15.76 -1.56
C THR A 13 10.96 -16.85 -1.02
N THR A 14 11.40 -16.65 0.21
CA THR A 14 12.18 -17.63 0.96
C THR A 14 11.68 -17.65 2.41
N PRO A 15 12.05 -18.65 3.21
CA PRO A 15 11.70 -18.64 4.63
C PRO A 15 12.16 -17.34 5.30
N GLY A 16 11.24 -16.69 6.02
CA GLY A 16 11.52 -15.42 6.68
C GLY A 16 11.53 -14.20 5.76
N ASN A 17 11.22 -14.38 4.48
CA ASN A 17 11.24 -13.28 3.50
C ASN A 17 10.08 -13.45 2.52
N ASP A 18 8.85 -13.46 3.05
CA ASP A 18 7.64 -13.59 2.24
C ASP A 18 7.29 -12.27 1.55
N MET A 19 6.23 -12.30 0.73
CA MET A 19 5.85 -11.11 -0.05
C MET A 19 5.45 -9.92 0.82
N LEU A 20 4.80 -10.16 1.96
CA LEU A 20 4.41 -9.07 2.85
C LEU A 20 5.62 -8.43 3.51
N THR A 21 6.58 -9.25 3.92
CA THR A 21 7.84 -8.76 4.48
C THR A 21 8.63 -7.99 3.43
N LYS A 22 8.66 -8.47 2.20
CA LYS A 22 9.34 -7.78 1.10
C LYS A 22 8.67 -6.45 0.78
N LEU A 23 7.33 -6.39 0.81
CA LEU A 23 6.60 -5.15 0.62
C LEU A 23 6.98 -4.14 1.70
N GLU A 24 6.96 -4.55 2.97
CA GLU A 24 7.29 -3.66 4.07
C GLU A 24 8.72 -3.12 3.93
N ARG A 25 9.68 -3.98 3.64
CA ARG A 25 11.06 -3.54 3.43
C ARG A 25 11.17 -2.56 2.28
N LEU A 26 10.43 -2.81 1.20
CA LEU A 26 10.46 -1.97 0.02
C LEU A 26 9.95 -0.55 0.32
N ILE A 27 8.79 -0.45 0.98
CA ILE A 27 8.22 0.87 1.28
C ILE A 27 9.03 1.61 2.33
N ARG A 28 9.63 0.91 3.30
CA ARG A 28 10.51 1.55 4.27
C ARG A 28 11.78 2.06 3.60
N ARG A 29 12.33 1.29 2.67
CA ARG A 29 13.51 1.72 1.91
C ARG A 29 13.20 2.89 0.99
N ALA A 30 11.98 2.95 0.47
CA ALA A 30 11.53 4.07 -0.37
C ALA A 30 11.31 5.36 0.43
N GLY A 31 11.31 5.29 1.76
CA GLY A 31 11.26 6.47 2.60
C GLY A 31 9.93 6.74 3.28
N ILE A 32 9.07 5.74 3.43
CA ILE A 32 7.76 5.96 4.07
C ILE A 32 7.92 6.52 5.50
N ALA A 33 8.98 6.13 6.21
CA ALA A 33 9.23 6.60 7.56
C ALA A 33 9.61 8.08 7.62
N ASP A 34 9.97 8.69 6.50
CA ASP A 34 10.31 10.11 6.44
C ASP A 34 9.06 11.00 6.36
N ILE A 35 7.90 10.40 6.15
CA ILE A 35 6.63 11.13 6.13
C ILE A 35 6.14 11.27 7.57
N ASP A 36 5.72 12.46 7.94
CA ASP A 36 5.18 12.69 9.28
C ASP A 36 3.72 12.26 9.35
N PHE A 37 3.49 11.05 9.81
CA PHE A 37 2.14 10.51 10.01
C PHE A 37 1.60 10.75 11.42
N ASP A 38 2.44 11.21 12.34
CA ASP A 38 2.10 11.21 13.77
C ASP A 38 0.79 11.94 14.07
N GLY A 39 -0.16 11.22 14.65
CA GLY A 39 -1.47 11.74 15.01
C GLY A 39 -2.37 12.08 13.83
N LYS A 40 -1.97 11.78 12.60
CA LYS A 40 -2.71 12.20 11.41
C LYS A 40 -3.55 11.08 10.82
N PHE A 41 -4.76 11.43 10.38
CA PHE A 41 -5.57 10.54 9.56
C PHE A 41 -4.91 10.40 8.20
N THR A 42 -4.70 9.16 7.77
CA THR A 42 -3.98 8.85 6.54
C THR A 42 -4.86 8.00 5.64
N ALA A 43 -5.28 8.55 4.52
CA ALA A 43 -6.07 7.83 3.55
C ALA A 43 -5.15 6.94 2.69
N ILE A 44 -5.46 5.67 2.63
CA ILE A 44 -4.79 4.73 1.73
C ILE A 44 -5.75 4.43 0.60
N LYS A 45 -5.46 4.97 -0.58
CA LYS A 45 -6.30 4.71 -1.74
C LYS A 45 -5.95 3.35 -2.32
N ILE A 46 -6.96 2.51 -2.45
CA ILE A 46 -6.79 1.17 -3.01
C ILE A 46 -8.02 0.85 -3.87
N HIS A 47 -7.80 0.17 -4.99
CA HIS A 47 -8.87 -0.32 -5.82
C HIS A 47 -9.43 -1.61 -5.23
N PHE A 48 -10.74 -1.63 -4.97
CA PHE A 48 -11.39 -2.78 -4.35
C PHE A 48 -11.98 -3.74 -5.39
N GLY A 49 -11.81 -3.46 -6.67
CA GLY A 49 -12.42 -4.23 -7.73
C GLY A 49 -13.80 -3.70 -8.12
N GLU A 50 -14.37 -4.30 -9.12
CA GLU A 50 -15.69 -3.97 -9.63
C GLU A 50 -16.30 -5.21 -10.30
N PRO A 51 -17.60 -5.23 -10.60
CA PRO A 51 -18.21 -6.41 -11.22
C PRO A 51 -17.46 -6.82 -12.48
N GLY A 52 -17.06 -8.10 -12.52
CA GLY A 52 -16.33 -8.65 -13.65
C GLY A 52 -14.82 -8.41 -13.63
N ASN A 53 -14.31 -7.66 -12.67
CA ASN A 53 -12.88 -7.39 -12.55
C ASN A 53 -12.37 -7.80 -11.17
N LEU A 54 -11.61 -8.89 -11.14
CA LEU A 54 -11.00 -9.40 -9.91
C LEU A 54 -9.49 -9.13 -9.85
N ALA A 55 -8.96 -8.38 -10.82
CA ALA A 55 -7.54 -8.10 -10.90
C ALA A 55 -7.18 -6.88 -10.04
N TYR A 56 -7.19 -7.06 -8.73
CA TYR A 56 -6.83 -6.01 -7.79
C TYR A 56 -5.97 -6.58 -6.67
N ILE A 57 -5.32 -5.68 -5.94
CA ILE A 57 -4.39 -6.06 -4.87
C ILE A 57 -5.14 -6.74 -3.73
N ARG A 58 -4.56 -7.82 -3.23
CA ARG A 58 -5.16 -8.58 -2.12
C ARG A 58 -5.17 -7.76 -0.84
N PRO A 59 -6.21 -7.94 0.00
CA PRO A 59 -6.33 -7.20 1.27
C PRO A 59 -5.12 -7.35 2.19
N ASN A 60 -4.41 -8.47 2.10
CA ASN A 60 -3.22 -8.71 2.93
C ASN A 60 -2.14 -7.64 2.73
N TYR A 61 -1.95 -7.18 1.50
CA TYR A 61 -0.98 -6.12 1.22
C TYR A 61 -1.44 -4.79 1.83
N ALA A 62 -2.72 -4.48 1.69
CA ALA A 62 -3.27 -3.26 2.28
C ALA A 62 -3.15 -3.30 3.80
N ALA A 63 -3.41 -4.46 4.43
CA ALA A 63 -3.29 -4.62 5.87
C ALA A 63 -1.86 -4.38 6.34
N ARG A 64 -0.86 -4.83 5.59
CA ARG A 64 0.55 -4.60 5.96
C ARG A 64 0.89 -3.11 5.89
N VAL A 65 0.41 -2.40 4.88
CA VAL A 65 0.62 -0.95 4.79
C VAL A 65 -0.05 -0.23 5.95
N VAL A 66 -1.26 -0.64 6.32
CA VAL A 66 -1.95 -0.11 7.50
C VAL A 66 -1.09 -0.28 8.75
N ASP A 67 -0.53 -1.48 8.95
CA ASP A 67 0.31 -1.75 10.12
C ASP A 67 1.56 -0.88 10.14
N VAL A 68 2.19 -0.67 8.99
CA VAL A 68 3.38 0.19 8.90
C VAL A 68 3.03 1.62 9.30
N ILE A 69 1.94 2.17 8.76
CA ILE A 69 1.53 3.55 9.06
C ILE A 69 1.17 3.69 10.54
N ARG A 70 0.48 2.69 11.12
CA ARG A 70 0.20 2.70 12.56
C ARG A 70 1.48 2.69 13.38
N SER A 71 2.47 1.93 12.97
CA SER A 71 3.76 1.88 13.67
C SER A 71 4.48 3.23 13.62
N LEU A 72 4.15 4.07 12.66
CA LEU A 72 4.71 5.41 12.50
C LEU A 72 3.82 6.49 13.15
N GLY A 73 2.82 6.09 13.92
CA GLY A 73 1.95 7.00 14.66
C GLY A 73 0.73 7.48 13.90
N GLY A 74 0.50 7.03 12.69
CA GLY A 74 -0.62 7.47 11.87
C GLY A 74 -1.93 6.76 12.20
N LYS A 75 -3.02 7.33 11.70
CA LYS A 75 -4.37 6.77 11.80
C LYS A 75 -4.86 6.41 10.41
N PRO A 76 -4.49 5.24 9.88
CA PRO A 76 -4.80 4.89 8.50
C PRO A 76 -6.23 4.42 8.31
N PHE A 77 -6.77 4.68 7.13
CA PHE A 77 -8.03 4.11 6.69
C PHE A 77 -7.98 3.88 5.19
N LEU A 78 -8.76 2.90 4.72
CA LEU A 78 -8.80 2.55 3.31
C LEU A 78 -9.89 3.35 2.61
N THR A 79 -9.62 3.74 1.37
CA THR A 79 -10.57 4.51 0.58
C THR A 79 -10.38 4.20 -0.90
N ASP A 80 -11.38 4.54 -1.69
CA ASP A 80 -11.31 4.48 -3.14
C ASP A 80 -12.09 5.65 -3.70
N ALA A 81 -11.91 5.91 -4.99
CA ALA A 81 -12.60 6.99 -5.69
C ALA A 81 -13.73 6.42 -6.55
N ASN A 82 -14.76 7.23 -6.76
CA ASN A 82 -15.81 6.88 -7.70
C ASN A 82 -15.28 6.89 -9.13
N THR A 83 -15.84 6.01 -9.95
CA THR A 83 -15.48 5.97 -11.38
C THR A 83 -16.31 6.99 -12.16
N LEU A 84 -15.81 7.36 -13.34
CA LEU A 84 -16.52 8.24 -14.26
C LEU A 84 -17.59 7.51 -15.08
N TYR A 85 -17.61 6.20 -15.00
CA TYR A 85 -18.59 5.35 -15.69
C TYR A 85 -19.38 4.57 -14.65
N THR A 86 -20.45 3.94 -15.09
CA THR A 86 -21.23 3.08 -14.19
C THR A 86 -20.44 1.82 -13.88
N GLY A 87 -19.88 1.75 -12.68
CA GLY A 87 -19.09 0.60 -12.28
C GLY A 87 -19.91 -0.50 -11.68
N LYS A 88 -20.76 -0.19 -10.71
CA LYS A 88 -21.48 -1.16 -9.90
C LYS A 88 -22.97 -0.91 -9.95
N ARG A 89 -23.73 -1.95 -10.07
CA ARG A 89 -25.18 -1.93 -9.98
C ARG A 89 -25.67 -2.79 -8.82
#